data_0751bcc7eaba8c1eddcaff1882673e1c
#
_entry.id   0751bcc7eaba8c1eddcaff1882673e1c
#
_cell.length_a   1.000
_cell.length_b   1.000
_cell.length_c   1.000
_cell.angle_alpha   90.00
_cell.angle_beta   90.00
_cell.angle_gamma   90.00
#
_symmetry.space_group_name_H-M   'P 1'
#
loop_
_entity.id
_entity.type
_entity.pdbx_description
1 polymer ?
#
loop_
_entity_poly.entity_id
_entity_poly.type
_entity_poly.pdbx_seq_one_letter_code
_entity_poly.pdbx_strand_id
1 'polypeptide(L)'
;MKIGMFGLPLTGKTTIFSLLAGIPFDGSFKTEADEKISRIKDERLDTLAKIYNPLRVVYATLDFVDIPSFDMTADKKEKNKIFQMIQNVDALLLVIRAFRNDQVPFPLGNETPRQQLEALRTELIIRDMEVVENRILRLQEQKRKKKPTPEEEREEVLLGLIQKELEDGNFAS
;
A
#
# COMPACT_ATOMS: atom_id res chain seq x y z
N MET A 1 -0.10 -9.27 10.75
CA MET A 1 -0.07 -8.82 9.35
C MET A 1 -0.50 -7.37 9.33
N LYS A 2 0.33 -6.53 8.75
CA LYS A 2 0.14 -5.08 8.67
C LYS A 2 -0.38 -4.68 7.30
N ILE A 3 -1.54 -4.03 7.25
CA ILE A 3 -2.23 -3.66 6.01
C ILE A 3 -2.25 -2.14 5.89
N GLY A 4 -1.59 -1.59 4.88
CA GLY A 4 -1.62 -0.16 4.57
C GLY A 4 -2.82 0.19 3.71
N MET A 5 -3.63 1.15 4.15
CA MET A 5 -4.73 1.68 3.36
C MET A 5 -4.21 2.83 2.49
N PHE A 6 -4.27 2.63 1.16
CA PHE A 6 -3.71 3.56 0.18
C PHE A 6 -4.78 4.02 -0.81
N GLY A 7 -4.78 5.29 -1.17
CA GLY A 7 -5.77 5.84 -2.08
C GLY A 7 -5.66 7.35 -2.25
N LEU A 8 -6.38 7.86 -3.23
CA LEU A 8 -6.45 9.28 -3.55
C LEU A 8 -7.19 10.08 -2.45
N PRO A 9 -7.06 11.40 -2.43
CA PRO A 9 -7.84 12.25 -1.53
C PRO A 9 -9.35 12.02 -1.72
N LEU A 10 -10.14 12.17 -0.66
CA LEU A 10 -11.60 12.14 -0.67
C LEU A 10 -12.23 10.81 -1.16
N THR A 11 -11.51 9.70 -1.10
CA THR A 11 -12.02 8.36 -1.45
C THR A 11 -12.74 7.66 -0.30
N GLY A 12 -12.72 8.23 0.92
CA GLY A 12 -13.33 7.63 2.11
C GLY A 12 -12.39 6.69 2.88
N LYS A 13 -11.08 6.72 2.61
CA LYS A 13 -10.06 5.87 3.22
C LYS A 13 -10.10 5.93 4.74
N THR A 14 -9.98 7.12 5.35
CA THR A 14 -10.03 7.33 6.81
C THR A 14 -11.37 6.92 7.43
N THR A 15 -12.47 7.07 6.69
CA THR A 15 -13.80 6.60 7.14
C THR A 15 -13.82 5.07 7.25
N ILE A 16 -13.31 4.36 6.23
CA ILE A 16 -13.20 2.89 6.26
C ILE A 16 -12.25 2.46 7.38
N PHE A 17 -11.10 3.14 7.54
CA PHE A 17 -10.17 2.90 8.63
C PHE A 17 -10.85 3.01 10.00
N SER A 18 -11.60 4.09 10.23
CA SER A 18 -12.32 4.30 11.49
C SER A 18 -13.33 3.19 11.77
N LEU A 19 -14.06 2.72 10.74
CA LEU A 19 -14.99 1.59 10.86
C LEU A 19 -14.28 0.28 11.21
N LEU A 20 -13.18 -0.02 10.53
CA LEU A 20 -12.39 -1.23 10.79
C LEU A 20 -11.72 -1.20 12.16
N ALA A 21 -11.25 -0.03 12.59
CA ALA A 21 -10.61 0.17 13.88
C ALA A 21 -11.62 0.29 15.05
N GLY A 22 -12.91 0.44 14.77
CA GLY A 22 -13.94 0.65 15.78
C GLY A 22 -13.81 1.98 16.52
N ILE A 23 -13.27 3.02 15.87
CA ILE A 23 -13.07 4.36 16.43
C ILE A 23 -13.98 5.37 15.73
N PRO A 24 -14.45 6.43 16.44
CA PRO A 24 -15.22 7.49 15.80
C PRO A 24 -14.39 8.20 14.72
N PHE A 25 -15.04 8.53 13.60
CA PHE A 25 -14.46 9.40 12.59
C PHE A 25 -14.59 10.86 13.05
N ASP A 26 -13.46 11.55 13.18
CA ASP A 26 -13.40 12.95 13.65
C ASP A 26 -13.41 13.99 12.53
N GLY A 27 -13.42 13.54 11.26
CA GLY A 27 -13.40 14.42 10.09
C GLY A 27 -12.04 15.05 9.78
N SER A 28 -10.99 14.71 10.53
CA SER A 28 -9.65 15.28 10.32
C SER A 28 -8.93 14.68 9.14
N PHE A 29 -8.17 15.52 8.41
CA PHE A 29 -7.20 15.07 7.42
C PHE A 29 -5.87 14.78 8.12
N LYS A 30 -5.38 13.55 7.97
CA LYS A 30 -4.14 13.13 8.62
C LYS A 30 -2.94 13.38 7.72
N THR A 31 -1.91 13.95 8.29
CA THR A 31 -0.59 14.16 7.65
C THR A 31 0.42 13.08 8.02
N GLU A 32 0.08 12.27 9.02
CA GLU A 32 0.88 11.15 9.51
C GLU A 32 0.07 9.86 9.45
N ALA A 33 0.75 8.72 9.33
CA ALA A 33 0.10 7.42 9.38
C ALA A 33 -0.44 7.14 10.78
N ASP A 34 -1.68 6.65 10.87
CA ASP A 34 -2.28 6.14 12.10
C ASP A 34 -2.36 4.62 12.01
N GLU A 35 -2.04 3.93 13.11
CA GLU A 35 -2.01 2.47 13.17
C GLU A 35 -2.96 1.96 14.26
N LYS A 36 -3.82 1.01 13.89
CA LYS A 36 -4.77 0.39 14.81
C LYS A 36 -4.88 -1.10 14.58
N ILE A 37 -4.96 -1.83 15.69
CA ILE A 37 -5.17 -3.27 15.69
C ILE A 37 -6.68 -3.54 15.70
N SER A 38 -7.16 -4.28 14.70
CA SER A 38 -8.54 -4.75 14.63
C SER A 38 -8.59 -6.26 14.85
N ARG A 39 -9.58 -6.70 15.64
CA ARG A 39 -9.85 -8.13 15.84
C ARG A 39 -10.75 -8.64 14.73
N ILE A 40 -10.39 -9.77 14.15
CA ILE A 40 -11.22 -10.45 13.16
C ILE A 40 -12.27 -11.26 13.92
N LYS A 41 -13.55 -10.89 13.78
CA LYS A 41 -14.65 -11.68 14.30
C LYS A 41 -14.78 -12.97 13.51
N ASP A 42 -14.82 -14.10 14.20
CA ASP A 42 -15.02 -15.42 13.60
C ASP A 42 -16.09 -16.20 14.41
N GLU A 43 -17.28 -16.34 13.84
CA GLU A 43 -18.41 -17.03 14.47
C GLU A 43 -18.11 -18.50 14.77
N ARG A 44 -17.19 -19.13 14.03
CA ARG A 44 -16.75 -20.51 14.29
C ARG A 44 -15.99 -20.59 15.62
N LEU A 45 -15.13 -19.58 15.88
CA LEU A 45 -14.41 -19.49 17.14
C LEU A 45 -15.36 -19.22 18.31
N ASP A 46 -16.38 -18.38 18.13
CA ASP A 46 -17.42 -18.14 19.13
C ASP A 46 -18.23 -19.41 19.44
N THR A 47 -18.54 -20.19 18.40
CA THR A 47 -19.26 -21.46 18.56
C THR A 47 -18.42 -22.50 19.30
N LEU A 48 -17.14 -22.64 18.94
CA LEU A 48 -16.20 -23.51 19.63
C LEU A 48 -16.00 -23.12 21.09
N ALA A 49 -15.90 -21.81 21.34
CA ALA A 49 -15.77 -21.30 22.70
C ALA A 49 -16.97 -21.65 23.58
N LYS A 50 -18.20 -21.63 23.03
CA LYS A 50 -19.42 -22.08 23.76
C LYS A 50 -19.43 -23.57 24.06
N ILE A 51 -18.89 -24.40 23.16
CA ILE A 51 -18.87 -25.86 23.32
C ILE A 51 -17.79 -26.25 24.34
N TYR A 52 -16.59 -25.71 24.23
CA TYR A 52 -15.44 -26.17 25.02
C TYR A 52 -15.19 -25.34 26.29
N ASN A 53 -15.89 -24.21 26.45
CA ASN A 53 -15.77 -23.28 27.61
C ASN A 53 -14.31 -23.02 28.03
N PRO A 54 -13.44 -22.54 27.10
CA PRO A 54 -12.03 -22.34 27.37
C PRO A 54 -11.79 -21.18 28.35
N LEU A 55 -10.68 -21.23 29.07
CA LEU A 55 -10.26 -20.14 29.96
C LEU A 55 -10.00 -18.82 29.22
N ARG A 56 -9.64 -18.87 27.92
CA ARG A 56 -9.35 -17.71 27.09
C ARG A 56 -9.67 -18.00 25.64
N VAL A 57 -10.30 -17.02 24.97
CA VAL A 57 -10.52 -17.02 23.53
C VAL A 57 -9.60 -15.94 22.92
N VAL A 58 -8.81 -16.30 21.92
CA VAL A 58 -7.89 -15.37 21.22
C VAL A 58 -8.30 -15.29 19.76
N TYR A 59 -8.75 -14.12 19.33
CA TYR A 59 -9.07 -13.85 17.94
C TYR A 59 -7.82 -13.47 17.15
N ALA A 60 -7.82 -13.77 15.86
CA ALA A 60 -6.82 -13.24 14.96
C ALA A 60 -6.91 -11.70 14.89
N THR A 61 -5.79 -11.05 14.70
CA THR A 61 -5.73 -9.60 14.58
C THR A 61 -5.09 -9.17 13.28
N LEU A 62 -5.54 -8.04 12.74
CA LEU A 62 -4.90 -7.32 11.64
C LEU A 62 -4.54 -5.92 12.11
N ASP A 63 -3.37 -5.45 11.72
CA ASP A 63 -2.90 -4.11 12.01
C ASP A 63 -3.18 -3.25 10.78
N PHE A 64 -4.14 -2.34 10.87
CA PHE A 64 -4.46 -1.40 9.81
C PHE A 64 -3.66 -0.11 9.98
N VAL A 65 -3.13 0.39 8.88
CA VAL A 65 -2.42 1.67 8.81
C VAL A 65 -3.14 2.59 7.86
N ASP A 66 -3.65 3.72 8.37
CA ASP A 66 -4.21 4.79 7.53
C ASP A 66 -3.07 5.64 6.99
N ILE A 67 -2.61 5.33 5.78
CA ILE A 67 -1.56 6.08 5.10
C ILE A 67 -2.16 7.41 4.61
N PRO A 68 -1.49 8.57 4.74
CA PRO A 68 -1.96 9.83 4.18
C PRO A 68 -2.38 9.71 2.71
N SER A 69 -3.36 10.49 2.29
CA SER A 69 -3.88 10.45 0.94
C SER A 69 -2.79 10.77 -0.09
N PHE A 70 -2.76 9.98 -1.16
CA PHE A 70 -1.78 10.15 -2.22
C PHE A 70 -2.25 11.23 -3.19
N ASP A 71 -1.63 12.40 -3.13
CA ASP A 71 -1.88 13.48 -4.08
C ASP A 71 -0.98 13.32 -5.31
N MET A 72 -1.60 13.10 -6.48
CA MET A 72 -0.88 12.96 -7.75
C MET A 72 -0.09 14.22 -8.13
N THR A 73 -0.53 15.39 -7.64
CA THR A 73 0.09 16.71 -7.93
C THR A 73 1.17 17.08 -6.92
N ALA A 74 1.31 16.31 -5.84
CA ALA A 74 2.31 16.54 -4.80
C ALA A 74 3.74 16.48 -5.34
N ASP A 75 4.65 17.15 -4.68
CA ASP A 75 6.06 17.12 -5.03
C ASP A 75 6.71 15.75 -4.76
N LYS A 76 7.89 15.53 -5.32
CA LYS A 76 8.63 14.26 -5.18
C LYS A 76 8.94 13.92 -3.72
N LYS A 77 9.13 14.90 -2.85
CA LYS A 77 9.46 14.69 -1.43
C LYS A 77 8.26 14.14 -0.66
N GLU A 78 7.08 14.70 -0.90
CA GLU A 78 5.83 14.22 -0.29
C GLU A 78 5.47 12.83 -0.79
N LYS A 79 5.53 12.59 -2.10
CA LYS A 79 5.35 11.25 -2.68
C LYS A 79 6.30 10.22 -2.07
N ASN A 80 7.59 10.55 -1.94
CA ASN A 80 8.59 9.66 -1.33
C ASN A 80 8.26 9.33 0.14
N LYS A 81 7.74 10.29 0.92
CA LYS A 81 7.32 10.03 2.30
C LYS A 81 6.21 8.98 2.36
N ILE A 82 5.23 9.07 1.48
CA ILE A 82 4.14 8.09 1.39
C ILE A 82 4.67 6.72 0.96
N PHE A 83 5.55 6.65 -0.03
CA PHE A 83 6.14 5.38 -0.47
C PHE A 83 7.01 4.72 0.61
N GLN A 84 7.69 5.48 1.46
CA GLN A 84 8.38 4.92 2.63
C GLN A 84 7.41 4.28 3.63
N MET A 85 6.22 4.86 3.82
CA MET A 85 5.19 4.26 4.68
C MET A 85 4.66 2.95 4.07
N ILE A 86 4.44 2.92 2.74
CA ILE A 86 4.01 1.74 2.00
C ILE A 86 5.01 0.58 2.13
N GLN A 87 6.30 0.85 2.13
CA GLN A 87 7.34 -0.18 2.28
C GLN A 87 7.34 -0.87 3.66
N ASN A 88 6.69 -0.28 4.66
CA ASN A 88 6.62 -0.81 6.02
C ASN A 88 5.35 -1.64 6.32
N VAL A 89 4.58 -2.00 5.29
CA VAL A 89 3.37 -2.82 5.42
C VAL A 89 3.50 -4.12 4.63
N ASP A 90 2.77 -5.17 5.08
CA ASP A 90 2.81 -6.49 4.44
C ASP A 90 1.91 -6.57 3.21
N ALA A 91 0.85 -5.73 3.16
CA ALA A 91 -0.10 -5.67 2.06
C ALA A 91 -0.70 -4.27 1.91
N LEU A 92 -1.13 -3.92 0.70
CA LEU A 92 -1.84 -2.69 0.40
C LEU A 92 -3.32 -2.95 0.14
N LEU A 93 -4.16 -2.17 0.80
CA LEU A 93 -5.59 -2.08 0.53
C LEU A 93 -5.86 -0.79 -0.25
N LEU A 94 -6.08 -0.91 -1.56
CA LEU A 94 -6.40 0.24 -2.40
C LEU A 94 -7.85 0.67 -2.17
N VAL A 95 -8.04 1.91 -1.74
CA VAL A 95 -9.37 2.49 -1.50
C VAL A 95 -9.73 3.40 -2.67
N ILE A 96 -10.74 2.98 -3.44
CA ILE A 96 -11.22 3.64 -4.64
C ILE A 96 -12.61 4.19 -4.40
N ARG A 97 -12.87 5.41 -4.83
CA ARG A 97 -14.19 6.02 -4.71
C ARG A 97 -15.12 5.58 -5.85
N ALA A 98 -16.19 4.86 -5.49
CA ALA A 98 -17.24 4.44 -6.43
C ALA A 98 -18.59 5.14 -6.19
N PHE A 99 -18.73 5.94 -5.13
CA PHE A 99 -19.96 6.65 -4.79
C PHE A 99 -19.97 8.07 -5.36
N ARG A 100 -21.17 8.61 -5.60
CA ARG A 100 -21.40 10.02 -5.95
C ARG A 100 -21.80 10.81 -4.71
N ASN A 101 -21.23 11.99 -4.56
CA ASN A 101 -21.63 12.97 -3.55
C ASN A 101 -21.32 14.36 -4.11
N ASP A 102 -22.35 15.17 -4.31
CA ASP A 102 -22.25 16.49 -4.93
C ASP A 102 -21.51 17.52 -4.06
N GLN A 103 -21.42 17.26 -2.76
CA GLN A 103 -20.67 18.12 -1.82
C GLN A 103 -19.18 17.82 -1.78
N VAL A 104 -18.74 16.70 -2.36
CA VAL A 104 -17.35 16.25 -2.34
C VAL A 104 -16.85 16.09 -3.77
N PRO A 105 -15.89 16.89 -4.23
CA PRO A 105 -15.35 16.76 -5.57
C PRO A 105 -14.70 15.39 -5.78
N PHE A 106 -14.72 14.90 -7.01
CA PHE A 106 -13.95 13.71 -7.37
C PHE A 106 -12.45 14.04 -7.32
N PRO A 107 -11.61 13.10 -6.84
CA PRO A 107 -10.17 13.22 -7.01
C PRO A 107 -9.86 13.21 -8.51
N LEU A 108 -8.94 14.04 -8.97
CA LEU A 108 -8.57 14.18 -10.37
C LEU A 108 -9.74 14.54 -11.33
N GLY A 109 -10.76 15.26 -10.84
CA GLY A 109 -11.91 15.69 -11.65
C GLY A 109 -13.00 14.62 -11.76
N ASN A 110 -13.47 14.30 -12.97
CA ASN A 110 -14.56 13.35 -13.23
C ASN A 110 -14.06 11.92 -13.48
N GLU A 111 -13.00 11.51 -12.81
CA GLU A 111 -12.39 10.21 -12.99
C GLU A 111 -13.32 9.07 -12.55
N THR A 112 -13.36 8.01 -13.34
CA THR A 112 -14.07 6.78 -12.98
C THR A 112 -13.29 5.97 -11.94
N PRO A 113 -13.94 5.06 -11.18
CA PRO A 113 -13.22 4.17 -10.27
C PRO A 113 -12.10 3.39 -10.96
N ARG A 114 -12.29 2.99 -12.21
CA ARG A 114 -11.27 2.29 -13.01
C ARG A 114 -10.04 3.18 -13.26
N GLN A 115 -10.27 4.42 -13.69
CA GLN A 115 -9.18 5.38 -13.91
C GLN A 115 -8.40 5.67 -12.63
N GLN A 116 -9.09 5.81 -11.48
CA GLN A 116 -8.41 5.95 -10.17
C GLN A 116 -7.53 4.75 -9.85
N LEU A 117 -8.02 3.54 -10.08
CA LEU A 117 -7.25 2.31 -9.87
C LEU A 117 -6.02 2.27 -10.77
N GLU A 118 -6.20 2.54 -12.06
CA GLU A 118 -5.11 2.55 -13.04
C GLU A 118 -4.07 3.63 -12.71
N ALA A 119 -4.49 4.82 -12.29
CA ALA A 119 -3.58 5.88 -11.87
C ALA A 119 -2.74 5.46 -10.65
N LEU A 120 -3.34 4.89 -9.62
CA LEU A 120 -2.62 4.40 -8.44
C LEU A 120 -1.66 3.26 -8.79
N ARG A 121 -2.08 2.31 -9.64
CA ARG A 121 -1.22 1.23 -10.12
C ARG A 121 -0.01 1.76 -10.87
N THR A 122 -0.22 2.70 -11.77
CA THR A 122 0.86 3.34 -12.54
C THR A 122 1.89 4.01 -11.64
N GLU A 123 1.44 4.75 -10.62
CA GLU A 123 2.37 5.39 -9.67
C GLU A 123 3.18 4.37 -8.86
N LEU A 124 2.57 3.25 -8.46
CA LEU A 124 3.29 2.17 -7.78
C LEU A 124 4.34 1.52 -8.70
N ILE A 125 3.97 1.23 -9.95
CA ILE A 125 4.89 0.67 -10.95
C ILE A 125 6.05 1.63 -11.25
N ILE A 126 5.78 2.92 -11.45
CA ILE A 126 6.83 3.94 -11.65
C ILE A 126 7.79 3.96 -10.46
N ARG A 127 7.26 3.84 -9.25
CA ARG A 127 8.09 3.79 -8.05
C ARG A 127 8.97 2.56 -7.99
N ASP A 128 8.42 1.40 -8.32
CA ASP A 128 9.19 0.15 -8.36
C ASP A 128 10.26 0.20 -9.45
N MET A 129 9.95 0.79 -10.62
CA MET A 129 10.94 1.05 -11.69
C MET A 129 12.09 1.93 -11.18
N GLU A 130 11.81 3.04 -10.49
CA GLU A 130 12.85 3.89 -9.91
C GLU A 130 13.78 3.11 -8.95
N VAL A 131 13.23 2.20 -8.15
CA VAL A 131 14.02 1.37 -7.22
C VAL A 131 14.91 0.40 -7.99
N VAL A 132 14.35 -0.29 -8.98
CA VAL A 132 15.07 -1.26 -9.82
C VAL A 132 16.18 -0.58 -10.61
N GLU A 133 15.89 0.52 -11.30
CA GLU A 133 16.88 1.29 -12.06
C GLU A 133 18.05 1.77 -11.19
N ASN A 134 17.73 2.34 -10.02
CA ASN A 134 18.76 2.79 -9.08
C ASN A 134 19.65 1.62 -8.60
N ARG A 135 19.07 0.41 -8.43
CA ARG A 135 19.85 -0.78 -8.05
C ARG A 135 20.74 -1.25 -9.18
N ILE A 136 20.24 -1.29 -10.41
CA ILE A 136 21.01 -1.63 -11.61
C ILE A 136 22.20 -0.67 -11.79
N LEU A 137 21.97 0.64 -11.67
CA LEU A 137 23.02 1.65 -11.77
C LEU A 137 24.13 1.41 -10.73
N ARG A 138 23.75 1.12 -9.48
CA ARG A 138 24.73 0.82 -8.41
C ARG A 138 25.54 -0.43 -8.71
N LEU A 139 24.94 -1.49 -9.23
CA LEU A 139 25.65 -2.71 -9.64
C LEU A 139 26.63 -2.43 -10.79
N GLN A 140 26.22 -1.63 -11.77
CA GLN A 140 27.09 -1.22 -12.88
C GLN A 140 28.29 -0.38 -12.41
N GLU A 141 28.08 0.55 -11.48
CA GLU A 141 29.18 1.31 -10.88
C GLU A 141 30.14 0.43 -10.09
N GLN A 142 29.63 -0.56 -9.37
CA GLN A 142 30.46 -1.54 -8.65
C GLN A 142 31.29 -2.39 -9.59
N LYS A 143 30.72 -2.85 -10.73
CA LYS A 143 31.42 -3.61 -11.76
C LYS A 143 32.64 -2.85 -12.35
N ARG A 144 32.55 -1.51 -12.43
CA ARG A 144 33.68 -0.69 -12.90
C ARG A 144 34.85 -0.66 -11.91
N LYS A 145 34.60 -0.92 -10.61
CA LYS A 145 35.60 -0.84 -9.54
C LYS A 145 36.16 -2.19 -9.14
N LYS A 146 35.36 -3.26 -9.24
CA LYS A 146 35.75 -4.62 -8.88
C LYS A 146 35.07 -5.64 -9.77
N LYS A 147 35.66 -6.85 -9.88
CA LYS A 147 35.02 -7.97 -10.56
C LYS A 147 33.72 -8.34 -9.81
N PRO A 148 32.58 -8.50 -10.50
CA PRO A 148 31.32 -8.87 -9.87
C PRO A 148 31.39 -10.26 -9.24
N THR A 149 30.65 -10.46 -8.17
CA THR A 149 30.44 -11.78 -7.58
C THR A 149 29.38 -12.55 -8.35
N PRO A 150 29.33 -13.89 -8.28
CA PRO A 150 28.27 -14.68 -8.91
C PRO A 150 26.87 -14.32 -8.44
N GLU A 151 26.73 -13.79 -7.21
CA GLU A 151 25.47 -13.29 -6.65
C GLU A 151 25.06 -11.97 -7.32
N GLU A 152 25.99 -11.03 -7.46
CA GLU A 152 25.75 -9.75 -8.15
C GLU A 152 25.38 -9.96 -9.63
N GLU A 153 25.95 -10.97 -10.31
CA GLU A 153 25.59 -11.33 -11.68
C GLU A 153 24.15 -11.89 -11.78
N ARG A 154 23.77 -12.76 -10.83
CA ARG A 154 22.40 -13.31 -10.77
C ARG A 154 21.37 -12.22 -10.45
N GLU A 155 21.71 -11.33 -9.50
CA GLU A 155 20.84 -10.20 -9.14
C GLU A 155 20.60 -9.30 -10.35
N GLU A 156 21.62 -8.97 -11.13
CA GLU A 156 21.47 -8.13 -12.32
C GLU A 156 20.54 -8.76 -13.37
N VAL A 157 20.68 -10.07 -13.61
CA VAL A 157 19.77 -10.79 -14.52
C VAL A 157 18.32 -10.72 -14.01
N LEU A 158 18.10 -10.96 -12.73
CA LEU A 158 16.78 -10.88 -12.12
C LEU A 158 16.18 -9.48 -12.20
N LEU A 159 16.98 -8.45 -11.89
CA LEU A 159 16.54 -7.05 -12.01
C LEU A 159 16.16 -6.68 -13.45
N GLY A 160 16.88 -7.20 -14.45
CA GLY A 160 16.51 -7.00 -15.86
C GLY A 160 15.18 -7.64 -16.24
N LEU A 161 14.84 -8.81 -15.67
CA LEU A 161 13.53 -9.44 -15.86
C LEU A 161 12.41 -8.63 -15.17
N ILE A 162 12.66 -8.20 -13.93
CA ILE A 162 11.72 -7.35 -13.17
C ILE A 162 11.46 -6.05 -13.92
N GLN A 163 12.52 -5.39 -14.42
CA GLN A 163 12.39 -4.15 -15.18
C GLN A 163 11.47 -4.34 -16.39
N LYS A 164 11.64 -5.41 -17.13
CA LYS A 164 10.80 -5.72 -18.30
C LYS A 164 9.33 -5.91 -17.92
N GLU A 165 9.03 -6.66 -16.84
CA GLU A 165 7.65 -6.83 -16.39
C GLU A 165 7.02 -5.49 -15.98
N LEU A 166 7.77 -4.62 -15.29
CA LEU A 166 7.30 -3.29 -14.91
C LEU A 166 7.07 -2.39 -16.12
N GLU A 167 7.94 -2.43 -17.16
CA GLU A 167 7.77 -1.71 -18.43
C GLU A 167 6.51 -2.16 -19.18
N ASP A 168 6.17 -3.46 -19.09
CA ASP A 168 4.93 -4.02 -19.64
C ASP A 168 3.68 -3.69 -18.80
N GLY A 169 3.83 -2.94 -17.69
CA GLY A 169 2.76 -2.50 -16.82
C GLY A 169 2.28 -3.57 -15.82
N ASN A 170 3.08 -4.61 -15.59
CA ASN A 170 2.81 -5.67 -14.63
C ASN A 170 3.55 -5.41 -13.32
N PHE A 171 2.97 -5.88 -12.19
CA PHE A 171 3.73 -5.98 -10.95
C PHE A 171 4.67 -7.18 -11.03
N ALA A 172 5.87 -7.03 -10.49
CA ALA A 172 6.80 -8.14 -10.29
C ALA A 172 6.31 -9.01 -9.11
N SER A 173 5.71 -10.16 -9.41
CA SER A 173 5.17 -11.12 -8.43
C SER A 173 5.67 -12.53 -8.72
#